data_7acdf85b2f9e70d7d8859fc829a58caa
#
_entry.id   7acdf85b2f9e70d7d8859fc829a58caa
#
_cell.length_a   1.000
_cell.length_b   1.000
_cell.length_c   1.000
_cell.angle_alpha   90.00
_cell.angle_beta   90.00
_cell.angle_gamma   90.00
#
_symmetry.space_group_name_H-M   'P 1'
#
loop_
_entity.id
_entity.type
_entity.pdbx_description
1 polymer ?
#
loop_
_entity_poly.entity_id
_entity_poly.type
_entity_poly.pdbx_seq_one_letter_code
_entity_poly.pdbx_strand_id
1 'polypeptide(L)'
;MTAIGLLKGNLVAEDYEDDVASDPLIDSLRSKMVIEEEPRYSKEYLEADKRSIANAIQIYFSDGSSSDKVEVEYPIGHKRRRKEGIPVLIEKFKTNLATQFSNSKSDEINSLCLDQSTLEKTVVSDFMNLLVAE
;
A
#
# COMPACT_ATOMS: atom_id res chain seq x y z
N MET A 1 -4.22 -4.85 -9.29
CA MET A 1 -3.08 -4.48 -8.40
C MET A 1 -1.82 -5.29 -8.69
N THR A 2 -1.80 -6.64 -8.62
CA THR A 2 -0.59 -7.45 -8.87
C THR A 2 0.03 -7.20 -10.25
N ALA A 3 -0.79 -7.11 -11.32
CA ALA A 3 -0.30 -6.80 -12.66
C ALA A 3 0.39 -5.44 -12.74
N ILE A 4 -0.18 -4.41 -12.12
CA ILE A 4 0.42 -3.07 -12.05
C ILE A 4 1.74 -3.10 -11.28
N GLY A 5 1.78 -3.78 -10.13
CA GLY A 5 3.02 -3.96 -9.37
C GLY A 5 4.13 -4.65 -10.17
N LEU A 6 3.79 -5.64 -11.01
CA LEU A 6 4.74 -6.31 -11.90
C LEU A 6 5.22 -5.40 -13.06
N LEU A 7 4.34 -4.53 -13.57
CA LEU A 7 4.67 -3.62 -14.68
C LEU A 7 5.46 -2.40 -14.23
N LYS A 8 5.08 -1.81 -13.08
CA LYS A 8 5.58 -0.50 -12.62
C LYS A 8 6.48 -0.58 -11.38
N GLY A 9 6.49 -1.71 -10.67
CA GLY A 9 7.24 -1.88 -9.42
C GLY A 9 6.61 -1.25 -8.18
N ASN A 10 5.55 -0.46 -8.33
CA ASN A 10 4.79 0.17 -7.24
C ASN A 10 3.30 0.27 -7.59
N LEU A 11 2.52 0.81 -6.65
CA LEU A 11 1.10 1.12 -6.85
C LEU A 11 0.81 2.47 -6.17
N VAL A 12 0.34 3.42 -6.95
CA VAL A 12 -0.02 4.78 -6.53
C VAL A 12 -1.48 5.09 -6.81
N ALA A 13 -1.97 6.25 -6.37
CA ALA A 13 -3.39 6.62 -6.52
C ALA A 13 -3.82 6.71 -7.99
N GLU A 14 -2.96 7.24 -8.85
CA GLU A 14 -3.17 7.39 -10.28
C GLU A 14 -3.35 6.06 -11.01
N ASP A 15 -2.88 4.95 -10.44
CA ASP A 15 -3.05 3.61 -11.02
C ASP A 15 -4.49 3.08 -10.93
N TYR A 16 -5.38 3.80 -10.27
CA TYR A 16 -6.81 3.50 -10.20
C TYR A 16 -7.65 4.29 -11.20
N GLU A 17 -7.02 5.16 -11.99
CA GLU A 17 -7.72 5.92 -13.04
C GLU A 17 -8.06 5.02 -14.24
N ASP A 18 -9.13 5.37 -14.96
CA ASP A 18 -9.69 4.55 -16.03
C ASP A 18 -8.72 4.37 -17.22
N ASP A 19 -7.90 5.36 -17.51
CA ASP A 19 -6.89 5.30 -18.57
C ASP A 19 -5.82 4.25 -18.26
N VAL A 20 -5.33 4.17 -17.02
CA VAL A 20 -4.41 3.14 -16.58
C VAL A 20 -5.09 1.76 -16.55
N ALA A 21 -6.33 1.69 -16.05
CA ALA A 21 -7.08 0.45 -15.96
C ALA A 21 -7.36 -0.17 -17.36
N SER A 22 -7.41 0.65 -18.41
CA SER A 22 -7.63 0.24 -19.79
C SER A 22 -6.39 -0.27 -20.52
N ASP A 23 -5.22 -0.25 -19.91
CA ASP A 23 -3.98 -0.76 -20.52
C ASP A 23 -4.09 -2.27 -20.81
N PRO A 24 -4.03 -2.70 -22.10
CA PRO A 24 -4.19 -4.11 -22.46
C PRO A 24 -3.10 -5.03 -21.88
N LEU A 25 -1.95 -4.49 -21.47
CA LEU A 25 -0.91 -5.26 -20.80
C LEU A 25 -1.36 -5.77 -19.44
N ILE A 26 -2.19 -5.00 -18.73
CA ILE A 26 -2.79 -5.41 -17.45
C ILE A 26 -3.64 -6.65 -17.63
N ASP A 27 -4.52 -6.65 -18.62
CA ASP A 27 -5.39 -7.79 -18.91
C ASP A 27 -4.60 -8.99 -19.45
N SER A 28 -3.59 -8.75 -20.28
CA SER A 28 -2.68 -9.81 -20.75
C SER A 28 -1.96 -10.50 -19.59
N LEU A 29 -1.49 -9.77 -18.58
CA LEU A 29 -0.88 -10.36 -17.40
C LEU A 29 -1.91 -11.06 -16.52
N ARG A 30 -3.08 -10.45 -16.29
CA ARG A 30 -4.14 -11.05 -15.48
C ARG A 30 -4.61 -12.39 -16.03
N SER A 31 -4.72 -12.52 -17.35
CA SER A 31 -5.14 -13.78 -18.00
C SER A 31 -4.17 -14.94 -17.81
N LYS A 32 -2.92 -14.65 -17.45
CA LYS A 32 -1.87 -15.64 -17.16
C LYS A 32 -1.75 -16.00 -15.68
N MET A 33 -2.46 -15.26 -14.79
CA MET A 33 -2.37 -15.49 -13.36
C MET A 33 -3.23 -16.68 -12.96
N VAL A 34 -2.62 -17.60 -12.20
CA VAL A 34 -3.32 -18.66 -11.48
C VAL A 34 -3.27 -18.33 -10.00
N ILE A 35 -4.42 -18.37 -9.33
CA ILE A 35 -4.53 -18.06 -7.90
C ILE A 35 -4.92 -19.35 -7.19
N GLU A 36 -4.11 -19.76 -6.23
CA GLU A 36 -4.32 -20.98 -5.45
C GLU A 36 -4.35 -20.64 -3.96
N GLU A 37 -5.18 -21.33 -3.21
CA GLU A 37 -5.16 -21.24 -1.76
C GLU A 37 -3.94 -22.01 -1.22
N GLU A 38 -3.21 -21.35 -0.31
CA GLU A 38 -2.23 -22.04 0.55
C GLU A 38 -2.88 -22.26 1.92
N PRO A 39 -3.27 -23.52 2.27
CA PRO A 39 -4.00 -23.81 3.50
C PRO A 39 -3.28 -23.37 4.78
N ARG A 40 -1.95 -23.36 4.75
CA ARG A 40 -1.14 -22.83 5.86
C ARG A 40 -1.44 -21.36 6.11
N TYR A 41 -1.56 -20.54 5.06
CA TYR A 41 -1.84 -19.10 5.21
C TYR A 41 -3.24 -18.87 5.79
N SER A 42 -4.24 -19.61 5.33
CA SER A 42 -5.61 -19.53 5.84
C SER A 42 -5.68 -19.90 7.32
N LYS A 43 -4.96 -20.95 7.75
CA LYS A 43 -4.89 -21.35 9.15
C LYS A 43 -4.19 -20.30 10.01
N GLU A 44 -3.02 -19.85 9.60
CA GLU A 44 -2.20 -18.89 10.36
C GLU A 44 -2.85 -17.49 10.48
N TYR A 45 -3.71 -17.13 9.53
CA TYR A 45 -4.53 -15.92 9.64
C TYR A 45 -5.47 -15.97 10.83
N LEU A 46 -6.00 -17.13 11.19
CA LEU A 46 -6.93 -17.33 12.31
C LEU A 46 -6.23 -17.52 13.65
N GLU A 47 -4.94 -17.85 13.68
CA GLU A 47 -4.16 -18.02 14.90
C GLU A 47 -3.98 -16.68 15.63
N ALA A 48 -4.43 -16.59 16.89
CA ALA A 48 -4.50 -15.33 17.64
C ALA A 48 -3.12 -14.65 17.85
N ASP A 49 -2.08 -15.44 18.02
CA ASP A 49 -0.70 -14.99 18.22
C ASP A 49 0.06 -14.75 16.91
N LYS A 50 -0.38 -15.35 15.81
CA LYS A 50 0.20 -15.13 14.47
C LYS A 50 -0.49 -14.01 13.71
N ARG A 51 -1.76 -14.18 13.39
CA ARG A 51 -2.55 -13.23 12.57
C ARG A 51 -1.80 -12.78 11.34
N SER A 52 -1.09 -13.71 10.68
CA SER A 52 -0.36 -13.43 9.45
C SER A 52 -1.33 -13.17 8.29
N ILE A 53 -0.91 -12.36 7.33
CA ILE A 53 -1.63 -12.09 6.09
C ILE A 53 -0.69 -12.46 4.95
N ALA A 54 -0.26 -13.73 4.96
CA ALA A 54 0.76 -14.22 4.05
C ALA A 54 0.25 -14.27 2.62
N ASN A 55 1.12 -13.87 1.70
CA ASN A 55 0.94 -14.02 0.26
C ASN A 55 2.27 -14.44 -0.35
N ALA A 56 2.21 -15.16 -1.46
CA ALA A 56 3.38 -15.52 -2.23
C ALA A 56 3.14 -15.34 -3.72
N ILE A 57 4.21 -15.08 -4.46
CA ILE A 57 4.20 -15.04 -5.92
C ILE A 57 5.39 -15.83 -6.46
N GLN A 58 5.17 -16.55 -7.53
CA GLN A 58 6.20 -17.19 -8.34
C GLN A 58 5.87 -16.97 -9.81
N ILE A 59 6.87 -16.71 -10.63
CA ILE A 59 6.71 -16.47 -12.07
C ILE A 59 7.35 -17.62 -12.83
N TYR A 60 6.60 -18.21 -13.74
CA TYR A 60 7.05 -19.23 -14.67
C TYR A 60 7.23 -18.60 -16.06
N PHE A 61 8.40 -18.75 -16.63
CA PHE A 61 8.72 -18.18 -17.93
C PHE A 61 8.45 -19.14 -19.08
N SER A 62 8.30 -18.62 -20.29
CA SER A 62 8.02 -19.42 -21.48
C SER A 62 9.17 -20.34 -21.92
N ASP A 63 10.38 -20.10 -21.44
CA ASP A 63 11.54 -20.95 -21.66
C ASP A 63 11.63 -22.15 -20.69
N GLY A 64 10.64 -22.28 -19.79
CA GLY A 64 10.56 -23.34 -18.78
C GLY A 64 11.30 -23.00 -17.48
N SER A 65 11.94 -21.86 -17.36
CA SER A 65 12.53 -21.39 -16.11
C SER A 65 11.48 -20.78 -15.18
N SER A 66 11.85 -20.55 -13.93
CA SER A 66 10.99 -19.85 -12.97
C SER A 66 11.80 -18.92 -12.08
N SER A 67 11.13 -17.88 -11.55
CA SER A 67 11.69 -17.08 -10.47
C SER A 67 11.73 -17.88 -9.15
N ASP A 68 12.46 -17.37 -8.17
CA ASP A 68 12.25 -17.78 -6.80
C ASP A 68 10.80 -17.48 -6.36
N LYS A 69 10.26 -18.30 -5.45
CA LYS A 69 8.99 -18.01 -4.79
C LYS A 69 9.23 -16.94 -3.74
N VAL A 70 8.64 -15.76 -3.95
CA VAL A 70 8.69 -14.65 -2.99
C VAL A 70 7.48 -14.74 -2.08
N GLU A 71 7.71 -14.99 -0.80
CA GLU A 71 6.68 -15.05 0.23
C GLU A 71 6.80 -13.85 1.17
N VAL A 72 5.67 -13.21 1.47
CA VAL A 72 5.57 -12.14 2.46
C VAL A 72 4.54 -12.54 3.51
N GLU A 73 5.01 -12.95 4.70
CA GLU A 73 4.14 -13.37 5.79
C GLU A 73 3.39 -12.20 6.42
N TYR A 74 4.08 -11.09 6.65
CA TYR A 74 3.51 -9.85 7.22
C TYR A 74 3.74 -8.70 6.25
N PRO A 75 2.68 -8.10 5.68
CA PRO A 75 2.83 -6.91 4.83
C PRO A 75 3.39 -5.74 5.63
N ILE A 76 3.97 -4.75 4.91
CA ILE A 76 4.64 -3.60 5.53
C ILE A 76 3.76 -2.83 6.53
N GLY A 77 2.43 -2.82 6.34
CA GLY A 77 1.47 -2.19 7.25
C GLY A 77 1.12 -3.01 8.50
N HIS A 78 1.60 -4.26 8.60
CA HIS A 78 1.27 -5.11 9.73
C HIS A 78 1.93 -4.63 11.03
N LYS A 79 1.25 -4.82 12.18
CA LYS A 79 1.71 -4.37 13.51
C LYS A 79 3.13 -4.85 13.88
N ARG A 80 3.55 -6.01 13.39
CA ARG A 80 4.89 -6.57 13.62
C ARG A 80 5.99 -5.85 12.83
N ARG A 81 5.61 -5.07 11.80
CA ARG A 81 6.54 -4.33 10.94
C ARG A 81 6.43 -2.81 11.10
N ARG A 82 5.86 -2.32 12.19
CA ARG A 82 5.66 -0.88 12.42
C ARG A 82 6.95 -0.06 12.30
N LYS A 83 8.07 -0.60 12.77
CA LYS A 83 9.37 0.08 12.67
C LYS A 83 9.76 0.38 11.23
N GLU A 84 9.46 -0.54 10.32
CA GLU A 84 9.70 -0.39 8.88
C GLU A 84 8.55 0.37 8.20
N GLY A 85 7.32 0.09 8.61
CA GLY A 85 6.11 0.59 7.97
C GLY A 85 5.81 2.06 8.24
N ILE A 86 6.09 2.57 9.45
CA ILE A 86 5.79 3.97 9.81
C ILE A 86 6.49 4.97 8.89
N PRO A 87 7.80 4.87 8.61
CA PRO A 87 8.46 5.79 7.66
C PRO A 87 7.83 5.74 6.26
N VAL A 88 7.51 4.54 5.76
CA VAL A 88 6.84 4.38 4.44
C VAL A 88 5.46 5.01 4.44
N LEU A 89 4.70 4.88 5.54
CA LEU A 89 3.38 5.48 5.69
C LEU A 89 3.44 7.00 5.70
N ILE A 90 4.44 7.59 6.37
CA ILE A 90 4.65 9.03 6.40
C ILE A 90 4.95 9.57 5.00
N GLU A 91 5.84 8.90 4.24
CA GLU A 91 6.13 9.32 2.87
C GLU A 91 4.92 9.19 1.95
N LYS A 92 4.14 8.11 2.09
CA LYS A 92 2.88 7.95 1.36
C LYS A 92 1.88 9.06 1.71
N PHE A 93 1.77 9.41 3.00
CA PHE A 93 0.90 10.50 3.45
C PHE A 93 1.29 11.84 2.82
N LYS A 94 2.58 12.19 2.83
CA LYS A 94 3.09 13.41 2.18
C LYS A 94 2.78 13.44 0.68
N THR A 95 3.05 12.33 -0.02
CA THR A 95 2.74 12.19 -1.44
C THR A 95 1.26 12.43 -1.73
N ASN A 96 0.39 11.83 -0.92
CA ASN A 96 -1.06 12.00 -1.08
C ASN A 96 -1.51 13.44 -0.75
N LEU A 97 -0.96 14.08 0.27
CA LEU A 97 -1.25 15.49 0.55
C LEU A 97 -0.89 16.40 -0.63
N ALA A 98 0.26 16.17 -1.25
CA ALA A 98 0.74 16.97 -2.38
C ALA A 98 -0.15 16.88 -3.63
N THR A 99 -1.09 15.92 -3.71
CA THR A 99 -2.08 15.86 -4.80
C THR A 99 -3.19 16.90 -4.67
N GLN A 100 -3.42 17.45 -3.47
CA GLN A 100 -4.53 18.36 -3.19
C GLN A 100 -4.10 19.70 -2.55
N PHE A 101 -2.95 19.73 -1.91
CA PHE A 101 -2.51 20.87 -1.13
C PHE A 101 -1.15 21.39 -1.62
N SER A 102 -0.90 22.68 -1.42
CA SER A 102 0.43 23.28 -1.61
C SER A 102 1.46 22.61 -0.68
N ASN A 103 2.75 22.73 -1.02
CA ASN A 103 3.82 22.17 -0.18
C ASN A 103 3.76 22.70 1.26
N SER A 104 3.54 24.01 1.44
CA SER A 104 3.43 24.65 2.77
C SER A 104 2.27 24.07 3.58
N LYS A 105 1.11 23.89 2.94
CA LYS A 105 -0.08 23.31 3.60
C LYS A 105 0.12 21.82 3.92
N SER A 106 0.73 21.09 3.02
CA SER A 106 1.08 19.67 3.22
C SER A 106 2.04 19.49 4.40
N ASP A 107 3.03 20.36 4.54
CA ASP A 107 3.99 20.34 5.66
C ASP A 107 3.30 20.67 6.99
N GLU A 108 2.38 21.65 7.00
CA GLU A 108 1.59 22.02 8.18
C GLU A 108 0.73 20.83 8.66
N ILE A 109 -0.04 20.22 7.74
CA ILE A 109 -0.88 19.04 8.03
C ILE A 109 -0.02 17.88 8.54
N ASN A 110 1.08 17.57 7.84
CA ASN A 110 1.97 16.49 8.21
C ASN A 110 2.59 16.72 9.60
N SER A 111 3.03 17.94 9.89
CA SER A 111 3.63 18.29 11.18
C SER A 111 2.63 18.12 12.33
N LEU A 112 1.40 18.58 12.14
CA LEU A 112 0.33 18.40 13.13
C LEU A 112 0.02 16.91 13.37
N CYS A 113 -0.08 16.12 12.30
CA CYS A 113 -0.39 14.69 12.41
C CYS A 113 0.73 13.87 13.07
N LEU A 114 1.98 14.34 13.01
CA LEU A 114 3.13 13.68 13.63
C LEU A 114 3.38 14.13 15.09
N ASP A 115 2.79 15.24 15.52
CA ASP A 115 2.87 15.69 16.91
C ASP A 115 1.62 15.29 17.69
N GLN A 116 1.67 14.12 18.33
CA GLN A 116 0.56 13.59 19.11
C GLN A 116 0.06 14.60 20.16
N SER A 117 0.95 15.31 20.83
CA SER A 117 0.56 16.20 21.92
C SER A 117 -0.19 17.43 21.45
N THR A 118 0.14 17.94 20.28
CA THR A 118 -0.56 19.03 19.63
C THR A 118 -1.86 18.55 18.99
N LEU A 119 -1.84 17.42 18.31
CA LEU A 119 -3.03 16.82 17.68
C LEU A 119 -4.14 16.55 18.70
N GLU A 120 -3.82 15.97 19.86
CA GLU A 120 -4.80 15.68 20.92
C GLU A 120 -5.46 16.94 21.52
N LYS A 121 -4.82 18.09 21.41
CA LYS A 121 -5.34 19.39 21.89
C LYS A 121 -6.03 20.18 20.78
N THR A 122 -5.88 19.78 19.54
CA THR A 122 -6.48 20.48 18.39
C THR A 122 -7.99 20.25 18.38
N VAL A 123 -8.75 21.33 18.33
CA VAL A 123 -10.21 21.26 18.22
C VAL A 123 -10.58 20.66 16.86
N VAL A 124 -11.60 19.80 16.84
CA VAL A 124 -12.00 19.07 15.61
C VAL A 124 -12.33 20.04 14.47
N SER A 125 -13.01 21.17 14.76
CA SER A 125 -13.29 22.19 13.74
C SER A 125 -12.03 22.76 13.12
N ASP A 126 -10.97 23.01 13.91
CA ASP A 126 -9.71 23.57 13.44
C ASP A 126 -8.95 22.54 12.60
N PHE A 127 -8.96 21.27 13.02
CA PHE A 127 -8.41 20.18 12.22
C PHE A 127 -9.12 20.06 10.87
N MET A 128 -10.46 20.10 10.86
CA MET A 128 -11.24 20.04 9.62
C MET A 128 -11.01 21.26 8.71
N ASN A 129 -10.88 22.47 9.28
CA ASN A 129 -10.55 23.68 8.52
C ASN A 129 -9.16 23.59 7.87
N LEU A 130 -8.22 22.92 8.53
CA LEU A 130 -6.89 22.68 7.97
C LEU A 130 -6.93 21.84 6.69
N LEU A 131 -7.92 20.94 6.55
CA LEU A 131 -8.10 20.05 5.40
C LEU A 131 -8.96 20.65 4.27
N VAL A 132 -9.36 21.92 4.36
CA VAL A 132 -10.04 22.62 3.27
C VAL A 132 -9.00 22.98 2.19
N ALA A 133 -9.26 22.52 0.95
CA ALA A 133 -8.44 22.90 -0.21
C ALA A 133 -8.58 24.41 -0.48
N GLU A 134 -7.49 25.04 -0.90
CA GLU A 134 -7.45 26.47 -1.31
C GLU A 134 -8.02 26.66 -2.71
#